data_be663e877843b151dbb46b9b87a63397
#
_entry.id   be663e877843b151dbb46b9b87a63397
#
_cell.length_a   1.000
_cell.length_b   1.000
_cell.length_c   1.000
_cell.angle_alpha   90.00
_cell.angle_beta   90.00
_cell.angle_gamma   90.00
#
_symmetry.space_group_name_H-M   'P 1'
#
loop_
_entity.id
_entity.type
_entity.pdbx_description
1 polymer ?
#
loop_
_entity_poly.entity_id
_entity_poly.type
_entity_poly.pdbx_seq_one_letter_code
_entity_poly.pdbx_strand_id
1 'polypeptide(L)'
;NIITVSVEVYTDGSCRNTTGGCAYIIRYNNIEISRQYYKFLNTTNNQMELKAIILSLEKLLELDFINHNICIFSDSEYSVLGITKWINTWQKNNWTGSHGGMVKNQEYWQHLHKLVNLFNKLQFQWIRAHNNHIYNDEVDKLARLAINN
;
A
#
# COMPACT_ATOMS: atom_id res chain seq x y z
N ASN A 1 -21.27 -12.99 9.52
CA ASN A 1 -21.33 -11.53 9.69
C ASN A 1 -20.59 -10.84 8.57
N ILE A 2 -21.31 -9.95 7.91
CA ILE A 2 -20.72 -9.10 6.86
C ILE A 2 -20.08 -7.90 7.55
N ILE A 3 -18.75 -7.77 7.44
CA ILE A 3 -18.07 -6.59 7.94
C ILE A 3 -18.21 -5.50 6.88
N THR A 4 -18.93 -4.45 7.22
CA THR A 4 -19.09 -3.31 6.30
C THR A 4 -17.81 -2.49 6.29
N VAL A 5 -17.20 -2.35 5.13
CA VAL A 5 -16.02 -1.50 4.96
C VAL A 5 -16.49 -0.05 4.92
N SER A 6 -16.00 0.77 5.86
CA SER A 6 -16.33 2.19 5.90
C SER A 6 -15.24 3.06 5.27
N VAL A 7 -13.99 2.60 5.28
CA VAL A 7 -12.86 3.32 4.70
C VAL A 7 -12.26 2.48 3.58
N GLU A 8 -12.22 3.03 2.39
CA GLU A 8 -11.59 2.43 1.23
C GLU A 8 -10.33 3.21 0.89
N VAL A 9 -9.24 2.50 0.68
CA VAL A 9 -7.97 3.11 0.31
C VAL A 9 -7.49 2.47 -0.99
N TYR A 10 -7.15 3.29 -1.95
CA TYR A 10 -6.60 2.86 -3.23
C TYR A 10 -5.16 3.34 -3.31
N THR A 11 -4.24 2.44 -3.61
CA THR A 11 -2.82 2.75 -3.64
C THR A 11 -2.21 2.26 -4.95
N ASP A 12 -1.19 2.97 -5.43
CA ASP A 12 -0.44 2.53 -6.59
C ASP A 12 0.96 3.11 -6.56
N GLY A 13 1.87 2.41 -7.21
CA GLY A 13 3.25 2.84 -7.38
C GLY A 13 3.69 2.60 -8.81
N SER A 14 4.57 3.48 -9.28
CA SER A 14 5.09 3.43 -10.65
C SER A 14 6.55 3.84 -10.64
N CYS A 15 7.32 3.31 -11.57
CA CYS A 15 8.73 3.66 -11.68
C CYS A 15 9.13 3.68 -13.15
N ARG A 16 9.84 4.73 -13.53
CA ARG A 16 10.46 4.85 -14.84
C ARG A 16 11.95 4.99 -14.64
N ASN A 17 12.72 4.03 -15.11
CA ASN A 17 14.15 3.90 -14.75
C ASN A 17 14.28 3.80 -13.24
N THR A 18 14.87 4.79 -12.58
CA THR A 18 14.99 4.79 -11.11
C THR A 18 14.18 5.91 -10.46
N THR A 19 13.38 6.63 -11.22
CA THR A 19 12.50 7.67 -10.68
C THR A 19 11.12 7.08 -10.46
N GLY A 20 10.61 7.19 -9.23
CA GLY A 20 9.35 6.61 -8.87
C GLY A 20 8.29 7.60 -8.47
N GLY A 21 7.05 7.18 -8.62
CA GLY A 21 5.89 7.88 -8.11
C GLY A 21 5.01 6.93 -7.36
N CYS A 22 4.38 7.41 -6.31
CA CYS A 22 3.39 6.63 -5.59
C CYS A 22 2.25 7.53 -5.14
N ALA A 23 1.08 6.93 -4.97
CA ALA A 23 -0.12 7.71 -4.70
C ALA A 23 -1.12 6.91 -3.90
N TYR A 24 -2.01 7.64 -3.21
CA TYR A 24 -3.16 7.02 -2.57
C TYR A 24 -4.38 7.92 -2.68
N ILE A 25 -5.54 7.28 -2.61
CA ILE A 25 -6.84 7.94 -2.52
C ILE A 25 -7.56 7.27 -1.34
N ILE A 26 -8.05 8.08 -0.40
CA ILE A 26 -8.79 7.58 0.77
C ILE A 26 -10.23 8.09 0.67
N ARG A 27 -11.18 7.15 0.77
CA ARG A 27 -12.61 7.43 0.77
C ARG A 27 -13.22 6.95 2.08
N TYR A 28 -14.03 7.78 2.69
CA TYR A 28 -14.73 7.46 3.93
C TYR A 28 -16.23 7.64 3.71
N ASN A 29 -16.98 6.53 3.88
CA ASN A 29 -18.43 6.52 3.62
C ASN A 29 -18.77 7.10 2.25
N ASN A 30 -18.03 6.66 1.23
CA ASN A 30 -18.20 7.04 -0.17
C ASN A 30 -17.86 8.51 -0.49
N ILE A 31 -17.14 9.18 0.41
CA ILE A 31 -16.66 10.53 0.18
C ILE A 31 -15.13 10.51 0.19
N GLU A 32 -14.52 11.07 -0.85
CA GLU A 32 -13.07 11.19 -0.89
C GLU A 32 -12.62 12.22 0.15
N ILE A 33 -11.74 11.80 1.07
CA ILE A 33 -11.26 12.66 2.14
C ILE A 33 -9.80 13.02 2.02
N SER A 34 -9.03 12.29 1.21
CA SER A 34 -7.62 12.61 0.99
C SER A 34 -7.14 11.95 -0.30
N ARG A 35 -6.32 12.67 -1.05
CA ARG A 35 -5.54 12.08 -2.14
C ARG A 35 -4.21 12.78 -2.18
N GLN A 36 -3.14 12.01 -2.39
CA GLN A 36 -1.79 12.54 -2.47
C GLN A 36 -0.96 11.73 -3.44
N TYR A 37 0.04 12.37 -4.02
CA TYR A 37 1.06 11.68 -4.81
C TYR A 37 2.43 12.23 -4.45
N TYR A 38 3.45 11.38 -4.59
CA TYR A 38 4.81 11.69 -4.16
C TYR A 38 5.81 11.17 -5.19
N LYS A 39 6.90 11.91 -5.35
CA LYS A 39 8.01 11.53 -6.23
C LYS A 39 9.20 11.11 -5.39
N PHE A 40 9.84 10.03 -5.78
CA PHE A 40 11.05 9.53 -5.13
C PHE A 40 12.11 9.21 -6.18
N LEU A 41 13.37 9.42 -5.80
CA LEU A 41 14.52 9.10 -6.65
C LEU A 41 15.17 7.80 -6.15
N ASN A 42 15.88 7.12 -7.05
CA ASN A 42 16.64 5.91 -6.72
C ASN A 42 15.76 4.83 -6.10
N THR A 43 14.71 4.46 -6.78
CA THR A 43 13.71 3.53 -6.27
C THR A 43 13.32 2.50 -7.34
N THR A 44 12.44 1.59 -6.98
CA THR A 44 11.94 0.53 -7.87
C THR A 44 10.41 0.52 -7.85
N ASN A 45 9.83 -0.19 -8.81
CA ASN A 45 8.38 -0.33 -8.88
C ASN A 45 7.81 -0.96 -7.61
N ASN A 46 8.41 -2.04 -7.13
CA ASN A 46 7.93 -2.72 -5.92
C ASN A 46 8.04 -1.83 -4.68
N GLN A 47 9.13 -1.04 -4.57
CA GLN A 47 9.28 -0.11 -3.47
C GLN A 47 8.19 0.97 -3.50
N MET A 48 7.83 1.45 -4.68
CA MET A 48 6.78 2.47 -4.80
C MET A 48 5.40 1.91 -4.46
N GLU A 49 5.14 0.67 -4.82
CA GLU A 49 3.89 0.01 -4.41
C GLU A 49 3.79 -0.09 -2.89
N LEU A 50 4.86 -0.53 -2.23
CA LEU A 50 4.89 -0.62 -0.77
C LEU A 50 4.81 0.76 -0.12
N LYS A 51 5.50 1.74 -0.68
CA LYS A 51 5.52 3.10 -0.14
C LYS A 51 4.14 3.75 -0.19
N ALA A 52 3.39 3.51 -1.25
CA ALA A 52 2.02 4.02 -1.36
C ALA A 52 1.16 3.51 -0.21
N ILE A 53 1.28 2.23 0.13
CA ILE A 53 0.54 1.65 1.25
C ILE A 53 1.00 2.25 2.56
N ILE A 54 2.31 2.36 2.78
CA ILE A 54 2.88 2.95 3.99
C ILE A 54 2.36 4.37 4.19
N LEU A 55 2.43 5.21 3.16
CA LEU A 55 1.99 6.60 3.26
C LEU A 55 0.49 6.71 3.53
N SER A 56 -0.32 5.82 2.94
CA SER A 56 -1.75 5.81 3.21
C SER A 56 -2.05 5.44 4.67
N LEU A 57 -1.33 4.46 5.21
CA LEU A 57 -1.51 4.07 6.62
C LEU A 57 -1.08 5.16 7.57
N GLU A 58 0.00 5.87 7.26
CA GLU A 58 0.45 7.01 8.05
C GLU A 58 -0.61 8.12 8.05
N LYS A 59 -1.24 8.35 6.92
CA LYS A 59 -2.34 9.31 6.83
C LYS A 59 -3.55 8.88 7.66
N LEU A 60 -3.88 7.60 7.63
CA LEU A 60 -5.00 7.07 8.43
C LEU A 60 -4.72 7.19 9.93
N LEU A 61 -3.46 7.05 10.36
CA LEU A 61 -3.08 7.30 11.75
C LEU A 61 -3.26 8.77 12.11
N GLU A 62 -2.83 9.66 11.23
CA GLU A 62 -3.01 11.11 11.43
C GLU A 62 -4.48 11.47 11.58
N LEU A 63 -5.35 10.80 10.83
CA LEU A 63 -6.80 11.02 10.87
C LEU A 63 -7.49 10.29 12.02
N ASP A 64 -6.75 9.51 12.80
CA ASP A 64 -7.27 8.74 13.95
C ASP A 64 -8.29 7.68 13.54
N PHE A 65 -7.99 6.91 12.50
CA PHE A 65 -8.89 5.91 11.94
C PHE A 65 -8.54 4.47 12.33
N ILE A 66 -7.76 4.26 13.38
CA ILE A 66 -7.26 2.91 13.74
C ILE A 66 -8.37 1.91 14.08
N ASN A 67 -9.54 2.39 14.47
CA ASN A 67 -10.69 1.53 14.85
C ASN A 67 -11.72 1.38 13.74
N HIS A 68 -11.52 2.00 12.60
CA HIS A 68 -12.46 1.90 11.49
C HIS A 68 -12.26 0.61 10.69
N ASN A 69 -13.30 0.17 10.02
CA ASN A 69 -13.22 -0.95 9.08
C ASN A 69 -12.59 -0.45 7.79
N ILE A 70 -11.33 -0.81 7.55
CA ILE A 70 -10.52 -0.29 6.45
C ILE A 70 -10.18 -1.42 5.49
N CYS A 71 -10.35 -1.18 4.21
CA CYS A 71 -9.84 -2.06 3.16
C CYS A 71 -8.90 -1.27 2.25
N ILE A 72 -7.68 -1.77 2.08
CA ILE A 72 -6.71 -1.23 1.14
C ILE A 72 -6.73 -2.09 -0.12
N PHE A 73 -6.97 -1.43 -1.25
CA PHE A 73 -6.99 -2.05 -2.56
C PHE A 73 -5.69 -1.73 -3.29
N SER A 74 -5.04 -2.75 -3.81
CA SER A 74 -3.80 -2.60 -4.57
C SER A 74 -3.80 -3.57 -5.75
N ASP A 75 -3.25 -3.15 -6.88
CA ASP A 75 -3.03 -4.06 -8.01
C ASP A 75 -1.66 -4.73 -7.95
N SER A 76 -0.88 -4.48 -6.90
CA SER A 76 0.40 -5.14 -6.68
C SER A 76 0.20 -6.46 -5.97
N GLU A 77 0.27 -7.57 -6.72
CA GLU A 77 0.19 -8.91 -6.14
C GLU A 77 1.33 -9.14 -5.15
N TYR A 78 2.53 -8.65 -5.47
CA TYR A 78 3.69 -8.70 -4.59
C TYR A 78 3.39 -8.11 -3.22
N SER A 79 2.80 -6.90 -3.20
CA SER A 79 2.51 -6.22 -1.94
C SER A 79 1.44 -6.93 -1.13
N VAL A 80 0.33 -7.31 -1.78
CA VAL A 80 -0.79 -7.94 -1.09
C VAL A 80 -0.39 -9.32 -0.55
N LEU A 81 0.32 -10.13 -1.34
CA LEU A 81 0.78 -11.43 -0.88
C LEU A 81 1.78 -11.31 0.26
N GLY A 82 2.69 -10.35 0.17
CA GLY A 82 3.66 -10.13 1.24
C GLY A 82 2.99 -9.79 2.56
N ILE A 83 2.01 -8.88 2.53
CA ILE A 83 1.31 -8.46 3.74
C ILE A 83 0.44 -9.59 4.31
N THR A 84 -0.26 -10.32 3.46
CA THR A 84 -1.27 -11.28 3.92
C THR A 84 -0.71 -12.68 4.18
N LYS A 85 0.39 -13.05 3.50
CA LYS A 85 0.91 -14.42 3.60
C LYS A 85 2.32 -14.52 4.15
N TRP A 86 3.24 -13.62 3.78
CA TRP A 86 4.67 -13.83 4.02
C TRP A 86 5.25 -13.03 5.18
N ILE A 87 4.69 -11.86 5.48
CA ILE A 87 5.29 -10.91 6.43
C ILE A 87 5.45 -11.50 7.84
N ASN A 88 4.49 -12.29 8.29
CA ASN A 88 4.55 -12.92 9.62
C ASN A 88 5.65 -13.97 9.69
N THR A 89 5.84 -14.74 8.62
CA THR A 89 6.91 -15.72 8.54
C THR A 89 8.27 -15.02 8.51
N TRP A 90 8.40 -13.95 7.74
CA TRP A 90 9.65 -13.19 7.68
C TRP A 90 10.00 -12.61 9.05
N GLN A 91 9.01 -12.07 9.76
CA GLN A 91 9.23 -11.48 11.07
C GLN A 91 9.72 -12.56 12.08
N LYS A 92 9.11 -13.73 12.03
CA LYS A 92 9.51 -14.85 12.91
C LYS A 92 10.91 -15.37 12.60
N ASN A 93 11.36 -15.28 11.35
CA ASN A 93 12.66 -15.75 10.90
C ASN A 93 13.70 -14.63 10.84
N ASN A 94 13.52 -13.56 11.61
CA ASN A 94 14.41 -12.42 11.66
C ASN A 94 14.70 -11.83 10.28
N TRP A 95 13.65 -11.77 9.43
CA TRP A 95 13.70 -11.20 8.08
C TRP A 95 14.68 -11.93 7.16
N THR A 96 14.80 -13.23 7.36
CA THR A 96 15.56 -14.12 6.49
C THR A 96 14.61 -14.83 5.55
N GLY A 97 14.95 -14.85 4.25
CA GLY A 97 14.16 -15.53 3.25
C GLY A 97 14.39 -17.03 3.24
N SER A 98 13.64 -17.74 2.40
CA SER A 98 13.66 -19.21 2.32
C SER A 98 15.01 -19.78 1.90
N HIS A 99 15.87 -18.98 1.29
CA HIS A 99 17.20 -19.43 0.86
C HIS A 99 18.32 -18.90 1.75
N GLY A 100 17.98 -18.43 2.96
CA GLY A 100 18.97 -17.99 3.95
C GLY A 100 19.45 -16.55 3.80
N GLY A 101 19.08 -15.86 2.72
CA GLY A 101 19.43 -14.45 2.53
C GLY A 101 18.42 -13.53 3.16
N MET A 102 18.76 -12.25 3.28
CA MET A 102 17.83 -11.25 3.82
C MET A 102 16.66 -11.03 2.86
N VAL A 103 15.49 -10.78 3.42
CA VAL A 103 14.29 -10.46 2.64
C VAL A 103 14.53 -9.17 1.86
N LYS A 104 14.24 -9.20 0.55
CA LYS A 104 14.36 -8.02 -0.30
C LYS A 104 13.38 -6.94 0.17
N ASN A 105 13.81 -5.69 0.14
CA ASN A 105 13.02 -4.55 0.61
C ASN A 105 12.67 -4.63 2.09
N GLN A 106 13.56 -5.23 2.88
CA GLN A 106 13.33 -5.51 4.29
C GLN A 106 12.88 -4.28 5.08
N GLU A 107 13.50 -3.11 4.84
CA GLU A 107 13.15 -1.89 5.59
C GLU A 107 11.71 -1.48 5.33
N TYR A 108 11.24 -1.59 4.08
CA TYR A 108 9.84 -1.30 3.73
C TYR A 108 8.89 -2.26 4.43
N TRP A 109 9.24 -3.56 4.41
CA TRP A 109 8.40 -4.58 5.03
C TRP A 109 8.35 -4.44 6.55
N GLN A 110 9.46 -4.09 7.18
CA GLN A 110 9.50 -3.87 8.64
C GLN A 110 8.64 -2.67 9.03
N HIS A 111 8.75 -1.57 8.28
CA HIS A 111 7.94 -0.38 8.52
C HIS A 111 6.46 -0.69 8.34
N LEU A 112 6.13 -1.39 7.26
CA LEU A 112 4.75 -1.77 6.96
C LEU A 112 4.18 -2.69 8.04
N HIS A 113 4.96 -3.66 8.51
CA HIS A 113 4.53 -4.57 9.57
C HIS A 113 4.16 -3.80 10.85
N LYS A 114 4.97 -2.85 11.23
CA LYS A 114 4.68 -2.01 12.41
C LYS A 114 3.39 -1.23 12.24
N LEU A 115 3.20 -0.63 11.06
CA LEU A 115 2.00 0.16 10.80
C LEU A 115 0.74 -0.71 10.80
N VAL A 116 0.77 -1.84 10.11
CA VAL A 116 -0.38 -2.73 10.01
C VAL A 116 -0.85 -3.18 11.39
N ASN A 117 0.07 -3.45 12.31
CA ASN A 117 -0.27 -3.92 13.64
C ASN A 117 -0.91 -2.86 14.53
N LEU A 118 -0.91 -1.60 14.12
CA LEU A 118 -1.58 -0.53 14.87
C LEU A 118 -3.08 -0.46 14.59
N PHE A 119 -3.54 -1.11 13.52
CA PHE A 119 -4.94 -1.04 13.10
C PHE A 119 -5.71 -2.28 13.58
N ASN A 120 -6.96 -2.10 13.98
CA ASN A 120 -7.77 -3.17 14.54
C ASN A 120 -8.57 -3.94 13.52
N LYS A 121 -8.97 -3.29 12.42
CA LYS A 121 -9.88 -3.88 11.43
C LYS A 121 -9.39 -3.52 10.04
N LEU A 122 -8.18 -3.93 9.71
CA LEU A 122 -7.53 -3.63 8.43
C LEU A 122 -7.46 -4.89 7.59
N GLN A 123 -7.94 -4.77 6.34
CA GLN A 123 -7.83 -5.85 5.37
C GLN A 123 -7.25 -5.33 4.07
N PHE A 124 -6.70 -6.22 3.28
CA PHE A 124 -6.07 -5.92 2.00
C PHE A 124 -6.74 -6.75 0.92
N GLN A 125 -6.97 -6.13 -0.22
CA GLN A 125 -7.54 -6.82 -1.36
C GLN A 125 -6.75 -6.51 -2.62
N TRP A 126 -6.30 -7.57 -3.30
CA TRP A 126 -5.70 -7.44 -4.62
C TRP A 126 -6.80 -7.21 -5.64
N ILE A 127 -6.60 -6.25 -6.53
CA ILE A 127 -7.49 -6.00 -7.66
C ILE A 127 -6.66 -6.02 -8.93
N ARG A 128 -7.27 -6.47 -10.02
CA ARG A 128 -6.58 -6.54 -11.30
C ARG A 128 -6.43 -5.14 -11.90
N ALA A 129 -5.20 -4.81 -12.35
CA ALA A 129 -4.95 -3.55 -13.02
C ALA A 129 -5.76 -3.44 -14.31
N HIS A 130 -6.20 -2.23 -14.62
CA HIS A 130 -6.93 -1.91 -15.86
C HIS A 130 -8.20 -2.75 -16.08
N ASN A 131 -8.90 -3.06 -15.00
CA ASN A 131 -10.12 -3.86 -15.03
C ASN A 131 -11.37 -3.00 -14.75
N ASN A 132 -11.42 -1.81 -15.32
CA ASN A 132 -12.53 -0.86 -15.20
C ASN A 132 -12.84 -0.43 -13.77
N HIS A 133 -11.84 -0.43 -12.90
CA HIS A 133 -12.00 0.03 -11.52
C HIS A 133 -11.63 1.51 -11.45
N ILE A 134 -12.62 2.37 -11.26
CA ILE A 134 -12.46 3.81 -11.41
C ILE A 134 -11.36 4.40 -10.50
N TYR A 135 -11.33 4.00 -9.23
CA TYR A 135 -10.36 4.59 -8.29
C TYR A 135 -8.97 3.98 -8.46
N ASN A 136 -8.89 2.72 -8.84
CA ASN A 136 -7.60 2.13 -9.18
C ASN A 136 -7.00 2.80 -10.41
N ASP A 137 -7.81 3.12 -11.41
CA ASP A 137 -7.36 3.84 -12.59
C ASP A 137 -6.92 5.26 -12.25
N GLU A 138 -7.64 5.93 -11.35
CA GLU A 138 -7.27 7.27 -10.90
C GLU A 138 -5.94 7.29 -10.14
N VAL A 139 -5.76 6.37 -9.21
CA VAL A 139 -4.53 6.34 -8.42
C VAL A 139 -3.33 5.94 -9.27
N ASP A 140 -3.53 5.11 -10.29
CA ASP A 140 -2.49 4.78 -11.27
C ASP A 140 -2.04 6.05 -12.01
N LYS A 141 -2.98 6.88 -12.44
CA LYS A 141 -2.67 8.15 -13.11
C LYS A 141 -1.90 9.09 -12.18
N LEU A 142 -2.29 9.15 -10.91
CA LEU A 142 -1.59 10.01 -9.94
C LEU A 142 -0.15 9.56 -9.72
N ALA A 143 0.08 8.26 -9.60
CA ALA A 143 1.43 7.74 -9.42
C ALA A 143 2.33 8.05 -10.63
N ARG A 144 1.79 7.92 -11.84
CA ARG A 144 2.52 8.26 -13.06
C ARG A 144 2.73 9.77 -13.20
N LEU A 145 1.74 10.57 -12.81
CA LEU A 145 1.87 12.03 -12.81
C LEU A 145 2.99 12.48 -11.89
N ALA A 146 3.15 11.84 -10.74
CA ALA A 146 4.18 12.20 -9.77
C ALA A 146 5.58 12.09 -10.36
N ILE A 147 5.83 11.12 -11.25
CA ILE A 147 7.14 10.92 -11.87
C ILE A 147 7.52 12.11 -12.73
N ASN A 148 6.54 12.74 -13.36
CA ASN A 148 6.77 13.82 -14.32
C ASN A 148 6.80 15.22 -13.69
N ASN A 149 6.65 15.30 -12.40
CA ASN A 149 6.65 16.60 -11.69
C ASN A 149 8.02 17.03 -11.18
#